data_0271291e84d02b96f57e75c011cbdd3c
#
_entry.id   0271291e84d02b96f57e75c011cbdd3c
#
_cell.length_a   1.000
_cell.length_b   1.000
_cell.length_c   1.000
_cell.angle_alpha   90.00
_cell.angle_beta   90.00
_cell.angle_gamma   90.00
#
_symmetry.space_group_name_H-M   'P 1'
#
loop_
_entity.id
_entity.type
_entity.pdbx_description
1 polymer ?
#
loop_
_entity_poly.entity_id
_entity_poly.type
_entity_poly.pdbx_seq_one_letter_code
_entity_poly.pdbx_strand_id
1 'polypeptide(L)'
;MNTKTKIDDRVNRLVLIIGTEVLPRRALIAALGLRQSARRNFRDNYLKPATAKGLVKMQFPESPSCPEQAYHLTCKGLELYEKLKGEVNE
;
A
#
# COMPACT_ATOMS: atom_id res chain seq x y z
N MET A 1 -4.13 -0.92 23.98
CA MET A 1 -3.97 -0.97 22.80
C MET A 1 -5.12 -1.20 21.95
N ASN A 2 -5.21 -0.58 20.90
CA ASN A 2 -6.32 -0.61 20.10
C ASN A 2 -6.25 -1.50 18.94
N THR A 3 -7.31 -2.15 18.59
CA THR A 3 -7.36 -3.02 17.44
C THR A 3 -7.34 -2.25 16.14
N LYS A 4 -7.64 -0.98 16.18
CA LYS A 4 -7.52 -0.15 15.01
C LYS A 4 -6.11 -0.10 14.49
N THR A 5 -5.17 -0.27 15.39
CA THR A 5 -3.77 -0.14 15.06
C THR A 5 -3.32 -1.16 14.05
N LYS A 6 -3.94 -2.33 14.02
CA LYS A 6 -3.51 -3.36 13.09
C LYS A 6 -3.74 -2.98 11.65
N ILE A 7 -4.93 -2.46 11.34
CA ILE A 7 -5.23 -2.05 9.97
C ILE A 7 -4.38 -0.85 9.59
N ASP A 8 -4.28 0.12 10.49
CA ASP A 8 -3.47 1.30 10.23
C ASP A 8 -2.01 0.91 10.01
N ASP A 9 -1.53 -0.05 10.77
CA ASP A 9 -0.17 -0.53 10.62
C ASP A 9 0.08 -1.10 9.25
N ARG A 10 -0.83 -1.92 8.77
CA ARG A 10 -0.70 -2.52 7.46
C ARG A 10 -0.74 -1.46 6.36
N VAL A 11 -1.66 -0.53 6.47
CA VAL A 11 -1.76 0.55 5.50
C VAL A 11 -0.50 1.42 5.54
N ASN A 12 -0.03 1.76 6.73
CA ASN A 12 1.17 2.57 6.88
C ASN A 12 2.38 1.88 6.28
N ARG A 13 2.48 0.58 6.47
CA ARG A 13 3.59 -0.17 5.91
C ARG A 13 3.55 -0.15 4.39
N LEU A 14 2.36 -0.31 3.82
CA LEU A 14 2.21 -0.26 2.38
C LEU A 14 2.59 1.11 1.84
N VAL A 15 2.16 2.17 2.51
CA VAL A 15 2.48 3.53 2.11
C VAL A 15 4.00 3.75 2.12
N LEU A 16 4.66 3.29 3.17
CA LEU A 16 6.11 3.46 3.28
C LEU A 16 6.84 2.70 2.18
N ILE A 17 6.34 1.54 1.82
CA ILE A 17 6.98 0.75 0.77
C ILE A 17 6.83 1.40 -0.59
N ILE A 18 5.64 1.89 -0.91
CA ILE A 18 5.41 2.52 -2.21
C ILE A 18 6.18 3.83 -2.32
N GLY A 19 6.04 4.68 -1.32
CA GLY A 19 6.76 5.94 -1.32
C GLY A 19 6.46 6.78 -2.54
N THR A 20 7.50 7.23 -3.21
CA THR A 20 7.36 8.08 -4.40
C THR A 20 7.41 7.29 -5.69
N GLU A 21 7.32 5.97 -5.61
CA GLU A 21 7.46 5.14 -6.80
C GLU A 21 6.17 4.51 -7.23
N VAL A 22 6.19 3.94 -8.42
CA VAL A 22 5.08 3.13 -8.94
C VAL A 22 5.56 1.70 -8.92
N LEU A 23 4.93 0.87 -8.13
CA LEU A 23 5.40 -0.50 -7.94
C LEU A 23 4.32 -1.50 -8.32
N PRO A 24 4.71 -2.60 -9.00
CA PRO A 24 3.74 -3.64 -9.34
C PRO A 24 3.35 -4.45 -8.11
N ARG A 25 2.19 -5.10 -8.22
CA ARG A 25 1.67 -5.91 -7.12
C ARG A 25 2.69 -6.90 -6.62
N ARG A 26 3.39 -7.54 -7.54
CA ARG A 26 4.40 -8.54 -7.20
C ARG A 26 5.48 -7.97 -6.29
N ALA A 27 5.94 -6.78 -6.63
CA ALA A 27 6.99 -6.13 -5.84
C ALA A 27 6.48 -5.76 -4.45
N LEU A 28 5.24 -5.32 -4.37
CA LEU A 28 4.66 -4.95 -3.08
C LEU A 28 4.49 -6.16 -2.17
N ILE A 29 4.02 -7.26 -2.75
CA ILE A 29 3.85 -8.49 -1.99
C ILE A 29 5.19 -8.96 -1.44
N ALA A 30 6.21 -8.92 -2.28
CA ALA A 30 7.55 -9.34 -1.87
C ALA A 30 8.11 -8.43 -0.78
N ALA A 31 7.92 -7.12 -0.95
CA ALA A 31 8.45 -6.16 0.01
C ALA A 31 7.77 -6.30 1.36
N LEU A 32 6.51 -6.72 1.37
CA LEU A 32 5.79 -6.94 2.62
C LEU A 32 6.15 -8.26 3.29
N GLY A 33 6.96 -9.07 2.63
CA GLY A 33 7.33 -10.37 3.17
C GLY A 33 6.26 -11.42 3.03
N LEU A 34 5.29 -11.18 2.14
CA LEU A 34 4.22 -12.12 1.91
C LEU A 34 4.59 -13.07 0.78
N ARG A 35 3.93 -14.22 0.76
CA ARG A 35 4.12 -15.14 -0.34
C ARG A 35 3.33 -14.65 -1.54
N GLN A 36 3.81 -15.00 -2.74
CA GLN A 36 3.10 -14.59 -3.95
C GLN A 36 1.71 -15.22 -4.01
N SER A 37 1.51 -16.34 -3.34
CA SER A 37 0.20 -16.97 -3.28
C SER A 37 -0.75 -16.24 -2.34
N ALA A 38 -0.26 -15.27 -1.58
CA ALA A 38 -1.10 -14.52 -0.63
C ALA A 38 -1.67 -13.26 -1.26
N ARG A 39 -1.98 -13.31 -2.55
CA ARG A 39 -2.50 -12.13 -3.26
C ARG A 39 -3.83 -11.65 -2.69
N ARG A 40 -4.68 -12.58 -2.27
CA ARG A 40 -5.96 -12.21 -1.69
C ARG A 40 -5.77 -11.50 -0.36
N ASN A 41 -4.87 -12.00 0.46
CA ASN A 41 -4.55 -11.39 1.73
C ASN A 41 -4.01 -9.97 1.52
N PHE A 42 -3.09 -9.81 0.56
CA PHE A 42 -2.54 -8.50 0.23
C PHE A 42 -3.66 -7.54 -0.19
N ARG A 43 -4.52 -7.99 -1.09
CA ARG A 43 -5.59 -7.15 -1.60
C ARG A 43 -6.56 -6.75 -0.49
N ASP A 44 -6.98 -7.71 0.33
CA ASP A 44 -8.03 -7.47 1.30
C ASP A 44 -7.54 -6.73 2.54
N ASN A 45 -6.31 -6.98 2.95
CA ASN A 45 -5.82 -6.44 4.21
C ASN A 45 -4.89 -5.24 4.06
N TYR A 46 -4.35 -5.03 2.87
CA TYR A 46 -3.45 -3.89 2.64
C TYR A 46 -4.01 -2.93 1.62
N LEU A 47 -4.31 -3.43 0.44
CA LEU A 47 -4.67 -2.59 -0.68
C LEU A 47 -6.06 -1.99 -0.55
N LYS A 48 -7.04 -2.80 -0.19
CA LYS A 48 -8.41 -2.33 -0.05
C LYS A 48 -8.53 -1.21 0.97
N PRO A 49 -8.01 -1.37 2.19
CA PRO A 49 -8.10 -0.29 3.16
C PRO A 49 -7.37 0.97 2.69
N ALA A 50 -6.21 0.80 2.07
CA ALA A 50 -5.45 1.96 1.58
C ALA A 50 -6.20 2.69 0.49
N THR A 51 -6.82 1.94 -0.42
CA THR A 51 -7.59 2.54 -1.50
C THR A 51 -8.85 3.21 -0.95
N ALA A 52 -9.50 2.59 0.01
CA ALA A 52 -10.70 3.14 0.62
C ALA A 52 -10.41 4.46 1.32
N LYS A 53 -9.22 4.60 1.87
CA LYS A 53 -8.80 5.85 2.51
C LYS A 53 -8.29 6.88 1.51
N GLY A 54 -8.23 6.52 0.24
CA GLY A 54 -7.77 7.43 -0.80
C GLY A 54 -6.28 7.66 -0.79
N LEU A 55 -5.52 6.70 -0.30
CA LEU A 55 -4.08 6.84 -0.19
C LEU A 55 -3.33 6.23 -1.36
N VAL A 56 -3.92 5.23 -2.02
CA VAL A 56 -3.26 4.48 -3.09
C VAL A 56 -4.15 4.45 -4.31
N LYS A 57 -3.54 4.53 -5.49
CA LYS A 57 -4.25 4.43 -6.77
C LYS A 57 -3.64 3.36 -7.64
N MET A 58 -4.46 2.79 -8.51
CA MET A 58 -3.98 1.84 -9.51
C MET A 58 -3.42 2.60 -10.71
N GLN A 59 -2.33 2.10 -11.25
CA GLN A 59 -1.74 2.69 -12.45
C GLN A 59 -2.65 2.48 -13.66
N PHE A 60 -3.31 1.32 -13.71
CA PHE A 60 -4.24 1.00 -14.79
C PHE A 60 -5.62 0.72 -14.24
N PRO A 61 -6.38 1.75 -13.87
CA PRO A 61 -7.67 1.54 -13.22
C PRO A 61 -8.70 0.85 -14.13
N GLU A 62 -8.51 0.93 -15.44
CA GLU A 62 -9.42 0.30 -16.39
C GLU A 62 -9.23 -1.20 -16.46
N SER A 63 -8.09 -1.69 -15.99
CA SER A 63 -7.76 -3.12 -16.05
C SER A 63 -7.23 -3.58 -14.70
N PRO A 64 -8.11 -3.67 -13.70
CA PRO A 64 -7.63 -3.96 -12.34
C PRO A 64 -6.91 -5.29 -12.19
N SER A 65 -7.21 -6.26 -13.05
CA SER A 65 -6.54 -7.55 -12.94
C SER A 65 -5.45 -7.74 -13.98
N CYS A 66 -5.05 -6.68 -14.63
CA CYS A 66 -3.97 -6.70 -15.60
C CYS A 66 -2.67 -7.18 -14.95
N PRO A 67 -1.91 -8.07 -15.61
CA PRO A 67 -0.66 -8.55 -15.00
C PRO A 67 0.36 -7.44 -14.75
N GLU A 68 0.26 -6.36 -15.50
CA GLU A 68 1.17 -5.24 -15.35
C GLU A 68 0.65 -4.18 -14.39
N GLN A 69 -0.42 -4.49 -13.69
CA GLN A 69 -0.99 -3.54 -12.74
C GLN A 69 0.03 -3.11 -11.71
N ALA A 70 0.07 -1.83 -11.43
CA ALA A 70 0.97 -1.26 -10.46
C ALA A 70 0.21 -0.26 -9.61
N TYR A 71 0.84 0.19 -8.53
CA TYR A 71 0.19 1.05 -7.57
C TYR A 71 1.10 2.20 -7.19
N HIS A 72 0.51 3.36 -6.93
CA HIS A 72 1.27 4.52 -6.49
C HIS A 72 0.42 5.31 -5.50
N LEU A 73 1.08 6.18 -4.75
CA LEU A 73 0.39 6.97 -3.74
C LEU A 73 -0.30 8.15 -4.38
N THR A 74 -1.45 8.54 -3.81
CA THR A 74 -2.12 9.78 -4.17
C THR A 74 -1.44 10.93 -3.42
N CYS A 75 -1.89 12.16 -3.66
CA CYS A 75 -1.38 13.31 -2.90
C CYS A 75 -1.57 13.06 -1.41
N LYS A 76 -2.73 12.54 -1.04
CA LYS A 76 -3.03 12.23 0.35
C LYS A 76 -2.10 11.16 0.88
N GLY A 77 -1.81 10.15 0.06
CA GLY A 77 -0.89 9.10 0.45
C GLY A 77 0.52 9.62 0.62
N LEU A 78 0.94 10.54 -0.23
CA LEU A 78 2.25 11.13 -0.11
C LEU A 78 2.39 11.96 1.15
N GLU A 79 1.33 12.65 1.53
CA GLU A 79 1.34 13.40 2.78
C GLU A 79 1.55 12.47 3.97
N LEU A 80 0.85 11.35 3.96
CA LEU A 80 1.01 10.37 5.01
C LEU A 80 2.40 9.76 5.00
N TYR A 81 2.93 9.51 3.82
CA TYR A 81 4.27 8.97 3.66
C TYR A 81 5.30 9.89 4.32
N GLU A 82 5.22 11.19 4.05
CA GLU A 82 6.15 12.15 4.64
C GLU A 82 6.00 12.18 6.15
N LYS A 83 4.78 12.11 6.63
CA LYS A 83 4.53 12.13 8.06
C LYS A 83 5.12 10.90 8.73
N LEU A 84 4.94 9.74 8.12
CA LEU A 84 5.46 8.49 8.67
C LEU A 84 6.98 8.49 8.67
N LYS A 85 7.59 9.01 7.62
CA LYS A 85 9.04 9.12 7.55
C LYS A 85 9.57 10.01 8.67
N GLY A 86 8.89 11.11 8.89
CA GLY A 86 9.30 12.02 9.94
C GLY A 86 9.26 11.38 11.31
N GLU A 87 8.23 10.60 11.55
CA GLU A 87 8.10 9.93 12.84
C GLU A 87 9.15 8.85 13.01
N VAL A 88 9.45 8.15 11.94
CA VAL A 88 10.43 7.07 12.02
C VAL A 88 11.83 7.60 12.28
N ASN A 89 12.11 8.79 11.80
CA ASN A 89 13.43 9.38 11.92
C ASN A 89 13.72 9.91 13.30
N GLU A 90 12.76 9.85 14.16
CA GLU A 90 13.03 10.23 15.51
C GLU A 90 13.68 9.13 16.28
#